data_e93477c3603b4cb59394bce7c734acb6
#
_entry.id   e93477c3603b4cb59394bce7c734acb6
#
_cell.length_a   1.000
_cell.length_b   1.000
_cell.length_c   1.000
_cell.angle_alpha   90.00
_cell.angle_beta   90.00
_cell.angle_gamma   90.00
#
_symmetry.space_group_name_H-M   'P 1'
#
loop_
_entity.id
_entity.type
_entity.pdbx_description
1 polymer ?
#
loop_
_entity_poly.entity_id
_entity_poly.type
_entity_poly.pdbx_seq_one_letter_code
_entity_poly.pdbx_strand_id
1 'polypeptide(L)'
;MAVLSKRSMKPSGFQRTREVKLGDVVEFEYELPEPLKNSKDIANWNLPINKQKWTIPSEILTQLQYEELDIEEATDYLVQIMDWRINGYWFYNHGNIEYLTGDHFFYLAFWRIDGVIPYWKDSDATFFYIERYCQLKKDCYGWMQVTNRRDGKTGKATSIIYNRITLNYNANGGIQSKTLKDGKVIFGKLVKSWQKLPPYLQPEDSGDTNPSQILKFVEPAKRSSKGGKKVYKEVLNSQIDYLSAVDNAYDGSKLKYYYDDEYGKTTEVDVLERWNIVRECLVQGRNIVGKSLHTTTAEEMEDKGGQAAKNLWDESDIHEAVKLGRDMTISGLLRWFKPATHGLEGFIDSYGYSIVEDPKKPILGIDGAMIEIGSKSYISKERLGKSGSTLAGEKRKYPLTIDEAFIEEGKLSPFDIIKLNEQLSHCGTLSNKTVKGNFVWIDRESKQVGWQPTETGRWSVLWMPPVDERNKLVADRRGYKPI
;
A
#
# COMPACT_ATOMS: atom_id res chain seq x y z
N MET A 1 -18.83 24.72 25.28
CA MET A 1 -19.60 24.28 24.09
C MET A 1 -18.99 24.97 22.85
N ALA A 2 -18.14 24.29 22.10
CA ALA A 2 -17.66 24.84 20.86
C ALA A 2 -18.79 24.75 19.84
N VAL A 3 -19.25 25.89 19.36
CA VAL A 3 -20.26 25.99 18.31
C VAL A 3 -19.64 25.47 17.04
N LEU A 4 -19.98 24.25 16.65
CA LEU A 4 -19.70 23.72 15.30
C LEU A 4 -20.44 24.64 14.32
N SER A 5 -19.69 25.48 13.61
CA SER A 5 -20.25 26.32 12.57
C SER A 5 -20.96 25.43 11.55
N LYS A 6 -22.26 25.63 11.39
CA LYS A 6 -23.02 25.07 10.26
C LYS A 6 -22.45 25.66 8.97
N ARG A 7 -21.40 25.04 8.42
CA ARG A 7 -21.00 25.27 7.03
C ARG A 7 -22.10 24.68 6.17
N SER A 8 -22.70 25.51 5.31
CA SER A 8 -23.57 25.00 4.26
C SER A 8 -22.75 24.05 3.41
N MET A 9 -23.05 22.75 3.50
CA MET A 9 -22.40 21.69 2.76
C MET A 9 -22.81 21.82 1.27
N LYS A 10 -22.11 22.64 0.50
CA LYS A 10 -21.98 22.38 -0.92
C LYS A 10 -20.86 21.35 -1.05
N PRO A 11 -21.12 20.18 -1.65
CA PRO A 11 -20.05 19.21 -1.89
C PRO A 11 -18.90 19.92 -2.58
N SER A 12 -17.71 19.86 -2.00
CA SER A 12 -16.50 20.18 -2.76
C SER A 12 -16.53 19.26 -3.97
N GLY A 13 -16.27 19.79 -5.17
CA GLY A 13 -16.42 19.03 -6.41
C GLY A 13 -15.75 17.68 -6.31
N PHE A 14 -16.49 16.62 -6.57
CA PHE A 14 -15.98 15.26 -6.56
C PHE A 14 -14.91 15.12 -7.65
N GLN A 15 -13.70 14.74 -7.23
CA GLN A 15 -12.65 14.39 -8.16
C GLN A 15 -12.76 12.91 -8.52
N ARG A 16 -13.18 12.63 -9.73
CA ARG A 16 -13.35 11.27 -10.25
C ARG A 16 -12.01 10.58 -10.49
N THR A 17 -11.05 11.31 -11.01
CA THR A 17 -9.70 10.79 -11.27
C THR A 17 -8.81 10.96 -10.04
N ARG A 18 -8.11 9.91 -9.68
CA ARG A 18 -7.12 9.88 -8.61
C ARG A 18 -5.76 9.50 -9.18
N GLU A 19 -4.73 10.20 -8.76
CA GLU A 19 -3.34 9.91 -9.13
C GLU A 19 -2.65 9.14 -8.02
N VAL A 20 -1.94 8.08 -8.37
CA VAL A 20 -0.99 7.40 -7.48
C VAL A 20 0.39 7.90 -7.83
N LYS A 21 1.06 8.51 -6.86
CA LYS A 21 2.36 9.16 -7.05
C LYS A 21 3.47 8.47 -6.29
N LEU A 22 4.66 8.51 -6.89
CA LEU A 22 5.93 8.21 -6.24
C LEU A 22 6.76 9.50 -6.24
N GLY A 23 6.77 10.20 -5.11
CA GLY A 23 7.26 11.58 -5.05
C GLY A 23 6.40 12.51 -5.89
N ASP A 24 7.02 13.24 -6.83
CA ASP A 24 6.32 14.13 -7.76
C ASP A 24 5.89 13.43 -9.06
N VAL A 25 6.27 12.17 -9.25
CA VAL A 25 5.97 11.38 -10.46
C VAL A 25 4.67 10.64 -10.30
N VAL A 26 3.75 10.77 -11.26
CA VAL A 26 2.51 10.00 -11.33
C VAL A 26 2.84 8.60 -11.87
N GLU A 27 2.67 7.57 -11.03
CA GLU A 27 2.87 6.17 -11.44
C GLU A 27 1.70 5.70 -12.32
N PHE A 28 0.48 5.99 -11.91
CA PHE A 28 -0.72 5.72 -12.70
C PHE A 28 -1.92 6.52 -12.20
N GLU A 29 -2.93 6.61 -13.04
CA GLU A 29 -4.22 7.23 -12.73
C GLU A 29 -5.32 6.17 -12.72
N TYR A 30 -6.32 6.36 -11.88
CA TYR A 30 -7.51 5.53 -11.85
C TYR A 30 -8.77 6.36 -11.67
N GLU A 31 -9.87 5.85 -12.22
CA GLU A 31 -11.16 6.49 -12.12
C GLU A 31 -12.03 5.83 -11.05
N LEU A 32 -12.63 6.65 -10.19
CA LEU A 32 -13.69 6.22 -9.29
C LEU A 32 -15.02 6.15 -10.05
N PRO A 33 -15.99 5.33 -9.60
CA PRO A 33 -17.33 5.34 -10.16
C PRO A 33 -17.98 6.71 -9.99
N GLU A 34 -18.98 7.02 -10.81
CA GLU A 34 -19.74 8.26 -10.64
C GLU A 34 -20.53 8.23 -9.32
N PRO A 35 -20.58 9.36 -8.58
CA PRO A 35 -21.42 9.47 -7.39
C PRO A 35 -22.89 9.26 -7.77
N LEU A 36 -23.67 8.75 -6.84
CA LEU A 36 -25.11 8.66 -6.97
C LEU A 36 -25.71 10.04 -7.31
N LYS A 37 -26.61 10.10 -8.28
CA LYS A 37 -27.23 11.36 -8.71
C LYS A 37 -28.14 11.98 -7.64
N ASN A 38 -28.65 11.16 -6.74
CA ASN A 38 -29.54 11.57 -5.67
C ASN A 38 -28.76 11.72 -4.36
N SER A 39 -28.54 12.96 -3.92
CA SER A 39 -27.79 13.24 -2.68
C SER A 39 -28.43 12.66 -1.41
N LYS A 40 -29.72 12.27 -1.49
CA LYS A 40 -30.42 11.61 -0.34
C LYS A 40 -29.97 10.19 -0.13
N ASP A 41 -29.44 9.55 -1.16
CA ASP A 41 -28.98 8.15 -1.12
C ASP A 41 -27.52 8.05 -0.64
N ILE A 42 -26.87 9.19 -0.36
CA ILE A 42 -25.50 9.22 0.13
C ILE A 42 -25.53 9.42 1.65
N ALA A 43 -24.98 8.47 2.38
CA ALA A 43 -24.90 8.55 3.85
C ALA A 43 -24.10 9.78 4.30
N ASN A 44 -24.50 10.38 5.40
CA ASN A 44 -23.90 11.60 5.93
C ASN A 44 -23.21 11.35 7.28
N TRP A 45 -21.89 11.50 7.31
CA TRP A 45 -21.09 11.38 8.50
C TRP A 45 -20.74 12.77 9.06
N ASN A 46 -21.62 13.27 9.89
CA ASN A 46 -21.43 14.56 10.55
C ASN A 46 -20.73 14.44 11.92
N LEU A 47 -20.60 13.24 12.44
CA LEU A 47 -19.92 13.01 13.71
C LEU A 47 -18.45 12.66 13.49
N PRO A 48 -17.55 13.06 14.39
CA PRO A 48 -16.19 12.56 14.41
C PRO A 48 -16.15 11.04 14.38
N ILE A 49 -15.21 10.47 13.61
CA ILE A 49 -15.15 9.02 13.34
C ILE A 49 -15.07 8.17 14.60
N ASN A 50 -14.33 8.63 15.61
CA ASN A 50 -14.20 7.94 16.90
C ASN A 50 -15.48 7.92 17.72
N LYS A 51 -16.48 8.77 17.39
CA LYS A 51 -17.80 8.82 18.04
C LYS A 51 -18.88 8.15 17.21
N GLN A 52 -18.59 7.80 15.98
CA GLN A 52 -19.51 7.02 15.17
C GLN A 52 -19.52 5.60 15.72
N LYS A 53 -20.68 5.19 16.23
CA LYS A 53 -20.93 3.76 16.32
C LYS A 53 -21.05 3.30 14.89
N TRP A 54 -20.11 2.49 14.44
CA TRP A 54 -20.01 2.03 13.09
C TRP A 54 -21.32 1.53 12.54
N THR A 55 -21.90 2.35 11.79
CA THR A 55 -23.02 2.05 10.99
C THR A 55 -22.76 2.66 9.64
N ILE A 56 -21.96 1.95 8.90
CA ILE A 56 -21.95 2.14 7.48
C ILE A 56 -22.65 0.95 6.88
N PRO A 57 -23.73 1.22 6.27
CA PRO A 57 -24.69 2.30 6.47
C PRO A 57 -25.38 2.17 7.84
N SER A 58 -26.20 3.15 8.21
CA SER A 58 -26.92 3.17 9.49
C SER A 58 -27.73 1.89 9.79
N GLU A 59 -27.89 1.04 8.81
CA GLU A 59 -28.69 -0.19 8.82
C GLU A 59 -27.87 -1.48 8.92
N ILE A 60 -26.58 -1.44 9.30
CA ILE A 60 -25.86 -2.68 9.61
C ILE A 60 -26.43 -3.28 10.88
N LEU A 61 -27.16 -4.37 10.70
CA LEU A 61 -27.85 -5.05 11.76
C LEU A 61 -26.90 -5.93 12.58
N THR A 62 -27.13 -5.97 13.89
CA THR A 62 -26.57 -7.00 14.74
C THR A 62 -27.17 -8.35 14.37
N GLN A 63 -26.54 -9.45 14.80
CA GLN A 63 -27.10 -10.78 14.58
C GLN A 63 -28.54 -10.91 15.12
N LEU A 64 -28.78 -10.38 16.33
CA LEU A 64 -30.11 -10.41 16.92
C LEU A 64 -31.14 -9.65 16.08
N GLN A 65 -30.80 -8.43 15.64
CA GLN A 65 -31.69 -7.65 14.77
C GLN A 65 -31.94 -8.33 13.42
N TYR A 66 -30.93 -9.03 12.84
CA TYR A 66 -31.09 -9.78 11.62
C TYR A 66 -32.03 -11.01 11.80
N GLU A 67 -31.94 -11.71 12.92
CA GLU A 67 -32.80 -12.84 13.26
C GLU A 67 -34.26 -12.45 13.54
N GLU A 68 -34.52 -11.19 13.85
CA GLU A 68 -35.85 -10.61 14.04
C GLU A 68 -36.54 -10.26 12.70
N LEU A 69 -35.82 -10.24 11.57
CA LEU A 69 -36.39 -9.97 10.24
C LEU A 69 -37.22 -11.13 9.75
N ASP A 70 -38.27 -10.83 8.99
CA ASP A 70 -38.91 -11.85 8.19
C ASP A 70 -38.04 -12.30 6.99
N ILE A 71 -38.44 -13.33 6.27
CA ILE A 71 -37.61 -13.91 5.20
C ILE A 71 -37.39 -12.92 4.05
N GLU A 72 -38.36 -12.09 3.70
CA GLU A 72 -38.26 -11.11 2.63
C GLU A 72 -37.31 -9.98 3.03
N GLU A 73 -37.50 -9.41 4.21
CA GLU A 73 -36.62 -8.37 4.77
C GLU A 73 -35.18 -8.87 4.94
N ALA A 74 -34.98 -10.08 5.43
CA ALA A 74 -33.68 -10.70 5.57
C ALA A 74 -32.98 -10.90 4.22
N THR A 75 -33.74 -11.30 3.20
CA THR A 75 -33.23 -11.49 1.82
C THR A 75 -32.81 -10.13 1.23
N ASP A 76 -33.66 -9.13 1.33
CA ASP A 76 -33.36 -7.78 0.83
C ASP A 76 -32.13 -7.19 1.51
N TYR A 77 -32.03 -7.37 2.82
CA TYR A 77 -30.85 -6.95 3.58
C TYR A 77 -29.57 -7.64 3.09
N LEU A 78 -29.59 -8.96 2.89
CA LEU A 78 -28.43 -9.69 2.39
C LEU A 78 -28.05 -9.27 0.97
N VAL A 79 -29.01 -9.05 0.09
CA VAL A 79 -28.77 -8.54 -1.27
C VAL A 79 -28.07 -7.18 -1.21
N GLN A 80 -28.53 -6.28 -0.34
CA GLN A 80 -27.92 -4.97 -0.14
C GLN A 80 -26.49 -5.06 0.39
N ILE A 81 -26.25 -5.90 1.41
CA ILE A 81 -24.89 -6.12 1.96
C ILE A 81 -23.95 -6.69 0.89
N MET A 82 -24.43 -7.64 0.08
CA MET A 82 -23.63 -8.21 -1.02
C MET A 82 -23.33 -7.17 -2.10
N ASP A 83 -24.29 -6.31 -2.44
CA ASP A 83 -24.06 -5.20 -3.37
C ASP A 83 -22.95 -4.28 -2.87
N TRP A 84 -23.00 -3.85 -1.60
CA TRP A 84 -21.96 -2.99 -1.03
C TRP A 84 -20.59 -3.68 -0.91
N ARG A 85 -20.54 -4.98 -0.65
CA ARG A 85 -19.31 -5.79 -0.65
C ARG A 85 -18.66 -5.89 -2.04
N ILE A 86 -19.43 -5.77 -3.10
CA ILE A 86 -18.96 -5.89 -4.50
C ILE A 86 -18.72 -4.52 -5.12
N ASN A 87 -19.72 -3.64 -5.03
CA ASN A 87 -19.77 -2.37 -5.76
C ASN A 87 -19.35 -1.16 -4.92
N GLY A 88 -19.27 -1.33 -3.60
CA GLY A 88 -18.86 -0.26 -2.71
C GLY A 88 -20.00 0.63 -2.24
N TYR A 89 -19.64 1.71 -1.57
CA TYR A 89 -20.57 2.56 -0.84
C TYR A 89 -20.13 4.02 -0.84
N TRP A 90 -21.09 4.96 -0.94
CA TRP A 90 -20.86 6.39 -0.95
C TRP A 90 -21.24 7.04 0.35
N PHE A 91 -20.42 8.00 0.83
CA PHE A 91 -20.75 8.78 2.00
C PHE A 91 -20.19 10.20 1.94
N TYR A 92 -20.79 11.11 2.72
CA TYR A 92 -20.24 12.43 2.98
C TYR A 92 -19.46 12.38 4.30
N ASN A 93 -18.18 12.77 4.22
CA ASN A 93 -17.37 12.92 5.41
C ASN A 93 -16.99 14.39 5.56
N HIS A 94 -17.66 15.07 6.49
CA HIS A 94 -17.41 16.48 6.83
C HIS A 94 -17.33 17.42 5.60
N GLY A 95 -18.25 17.24 4.67
CA GLY A 95 -18.37 18.07 3.46
C GLY A 95 -17.67 17.53 2.23
N ASN A 96 -16.89 16.46 2.34
CA ASN A 96 -16.29 15.77 1.21
C ASN A 96 -17.12 14.55 0.81
N ILE A 97 -17.24 14.31 -0.49
CA ILE A 97 -17.81 13.06 -1.01
C ILE A 97 -16.68 12.04 -1.05
N GLU A 98 -16.90 10.92 -0.36
CA GLU A 98 -15.96 9.81 -0.31
C GLU A 98 -16.61 8.52 -0.80
N TYR A 99 -15.79 7.65 -1.36
CA TYR A 99 -16.22 6.35 -1.85
C TYR A 99 -15.46 5.24 -1.13
N LEU A 100 -16.19 4.24 -0.65
CA LEU A 100 -15.61 2.99 -0.17
C LEU A 100 -15.70 1.95 -1.26
N THR A 101 -14.57 1.37 -1.67
CA THR A 101 -14.62 0.14 -2.49
C THR A 101 -15.28 -0.99 -1.72
N GLY A 102 -15.73 -2.04 -2.39
CA GLY A 102 -16.39 -3.15 -1.70
C GLY A 102 -15.50 -3.79 -0.61
N ASP A 103 -14.20 -3.92 -0.85
CA ASP A 103 -13.26 -4.43 0.15
C ASP A 103 -13.07 -3.45 1.32
N HIS A 104 -13.04 -2.14 1.04
CA HIS A 104 -12.94 -1.13 2.08
C HIS A 104 -14.22 -1.09 2.94
N PHE A 105 -15.38 -1.18 2.29
CA PHE A 105 -16.66 -1.32 3.00
C PHE A 105 -16.63 -2.53 3.93
N PHE A 106 -16.27 -3.72 3.42
CA PHE A 106 -16.19 -4.94 4.22
C PHE A 106 -15.21 -4.80 5.39
N TYR A 107 -14.03 -4.23 5.15
CA TYR A 107 -13.01 -3.98 6.17
C TYR A 107 -13.54 -3.11 7.31
N LEU A 108 -14.17 -2.01 6.99
CA LEU A 108 -14.68 -1.06 7.97
C LEU A 108 -15.95 -1.54 8.68
N ALA A 109 -16.86 -2.19 7.96
CA ALA A 109 -18.15 -2.59 8.51
C ALA A 109 -18.08 -3.84 9.39
N PHE A 110 -17.26 -4.81 9.02
CA PHE A 110 -17.31 -6.15 9.60
C PHE A 110 -15.99 -6.66 10.15
N TRP A 111 -14.85 -6.27 9.55
CA TRP A 111 -13.57 -6.84 9.93
C TRP A 111 -13.07 -6.28 11.25
N ARG A 112 -12.62 -7.16 12.16
CA ARG A 112 -12.12 -6.75 13.47
C ARG A 112 -10.63 -7.04 13.58
N ILE A 113 -9.86 -6.01 13.97
CA ILE A 113 -8.42 -6.12 14.21
C ILE A 113 -8.23 -6.15 15.73
N ASP A 114 -7.71 -7.25 16.25
CA ASP A 114 -7.54 -7.46 17.70
C ASP A 114 -8.82 -7.17 18.51
N GLY A 115 -10.00 -7.48 17.90
CA GLY A 115 -11.31 -7.29 18.49
C GLY A 115 -11.94 -5.90 18.28
N VAL A 116 -11.19 -4.95 17.70
CA VAL A 116 -11.65 -3.57 17.45
C VAL A 116 -12.02 -3.38 15.99
N ILE A 117 -13.12 -2.67 15.74
CA ILE A 117 -13.50 -2.23 14.40
C ILE A 117 -12.55 -1.09 13.98
N PRO A 118 -11.93 -1.17 12.78
CA PRO A 118 -11.11 -0.09 12.26
C PRO A 118 -11.97 1.11 11.91
N TYR A 119 -11.38 2.30 11.89
CA TYR A 119 -12.02 3.51 11.43
C TYR A 119 -11.45 3.95 10.07
N TRP A 120 -12.23 4.75 9.37
CA TRP A 120 -11.83 5.27 8.06
C TRP A 120 -10.63 6.21 8.16
N LYS A 121 -9.68 6.07 7.23
CA LYS A 121 -8.55 6.97 7.02
C LYS A 121 -8.40 7.25 5.53
N ASP A 122 -8.01 8.47 5.20
CA ASP A 122 -7.72 8.88 3.82
C ASP A 122 -6.61 8.04 3.17
N SER A 123 -5.59 7.70 3.95
CA SER A 123 -4.48 6.83 3.52
C SER A 123 -4.94 5.39 3.22
N ASP A 124 -5.89 4.86 3.99
CA ASP A 124 -6.47 3.54 3.76
C ASP A 124 -7.39 3.56 2.54
N ALA A 125 -8.13 4.66 2.31
CA ALA A 125 -8.92 4.83 1.09
C ALA A 125 -8.06 4.66 -0.16
N THR A 126 -6.87 5.30 -0.21
CA THR A 126 -5.92 5.14 -1.32
C THR A 126 -5.48 3.69 -1.50
N PHE A 127 -5.15 2.97 -0.41
CA PHE A 127 -4.81 1.55 -0.43
C PHE A 127 -5.90 0.71 -1.12
N PHE A 128 -7.15 0.87 -0.71
CA PHE A 128 -8.26 0.12 -1.27
C PHE A 128 -8.64 0.56 -2.69
N TYR A 129 -8.37 1.80 -3.08
CA TYR A 129 -8.54 2.26 -4.46
C TYR A 129 -7.54 1.60 -5.41
N ILE A 130 -6.27 1.50 -5.01
CA ILE A 130 -5.25 0.78 -5.79
C ILE A 130 -5.63 -0.69 -5.93
N GLU A 131 -6.05 -1.32 -4.85
CA GLU A 131 -6.53 -2.70 -4.86
C GLU A 131 -7.68 -2.88 -5.88
N ARG A 132 -8.69 -2.02 -5.85
CA ARG A 132 -9.81 -2.07 -6.78
C ARG A 132 -9.37 -1.84 -8.23
N TYR A 133 -8.46 -0.90 -8.47
CA TYR A 133 -7.91 -0.67 -9.79
C TYR A 133 -7.22 -1.90 -10.35
N CYS A 134 -6.34 -2.55 -9.56
CA CYS A 134 -5.66 -3.78 -9.97
C CYS A 134 -6.64 -4.92 -10.27
N GLN A 135 -7.75 -5.00 -9.55
CA GLN A 135 -8.77 -6.02 -9.81
C GLN A 135 -9.49 -5.82 -11.15
N LEU A 136 -9.75 -4.57 -11.53
CA LEU A 136 -10.42 -4.24 -12.77
C LEU A 136 -9.49 -4.32 -13.97
N LYS A 137 -8.20 -4.10 -13.78
CA LYS A 137 -7.20 -4.14 -14.85
C LYS A 137 -6.85 -5.59 -15.19
N LYS A 138 -7.19 -6.01 -16.44
CA LYS A 138 -7.12 -7.41 -16.89
C LYS A 138 -5.70 -7.94 -17.00
N ASP A 139 -4.74 -7.09 -17.34
CA ASP A 139 -3.33 -7.39 -17.55
C ASP A 139 -2.46 -7.20 -16.31
N CYS A 140 -3.05 -6.82 -15.17
CA CYS A 140 -2.38 -6.61 -13.90
C CYS A 140 -2.55 -7.81 -12.98
N TYR A 141 -1.46 -8.35 -12.44
CA TYR A 141 -1.49 -9.42 -11.42
C TYR A 141 -1.79 -8.92 -10.02
N GLY A 142 -1.56 -7.65 -9.75
CA GLY A 142 -1.74 -7.08 -8.42
C GLY A 142 -0.80 -5.91 -8.18
N TRP A 143 -0.41 -5.70 -6.94
CA TRP A 143 0.43 -4.57 -6.60
C TRP A 143 1.27 -4.82 -5.35
N MET A 144 2.25 -3.96 -5.17
CA MET A 144 3.17 -4.01 -4.05
C MET A 144 3.23 -2.69 -3.32
N GLN A 145 3.31 -2.76 -1.98
CA GLN A 145 3.40 -1.61 -1.09
C GLN A 145 4.70 -1.62 -0.30
N VAL A 146 5.36 -0.46 -0.29
CA VAL A 146 6.39 -0.12 0.69
C VAL A 146 5.83 0.98 1.60
N THR A 147 5.90 0.80 2.91
CA THR A 147 5.31 1.73 3.89
C THR A 147 6.06 1.71 5.21
N ASN A 148 5.70 2.60 6.13
CA ASN A 148 6.20 2.60 7.50
C ASN A 148 5.59 1.47 8.35
N ARG A 149 6.17 1.22 9.51
CA ARG A 149 5.61 0.29 10.52
C ARG A 149 4.25 0.80 11.03
N ARG A 150 3.40 -0.14 11.47
CA ARG A 150 2.05 0.12 12.04
C ARG A 150 1.04 0.75 11.08
N ASP A 151 1.24 0.56 9.77
CA ASP A 151 0.26 0.98 8.75
C ASP A 151 -1.06 0.18 8.76
N GLY A 152 -1.14 -0.91 9.53
CA GLY A 152 -2.33 -1.78 9.51
C GLY A 152 -2.45 -2.69 8.29
N LYS A 153 -1.40 -2.79 7.46
CA LYS A 153 -1.37 -3.54 6.19
C LYS A 153 -1.87 -4.99 6.31
N THR A 154 -1.45 -5.70 7.37
CA THR A 154 -1.86 -7.10 7.61
C THR A 154 -3.38 -7.21 7.84
N GLY A 155 -3.98 -6.29 8.59
CA GLY A 155 -5.43 -6.27 8.82
C GLY A 155 -6.21 -6.01 7.53
N LYS A 156 -5.77 -5.05 6.72
CA LYS A 156 -6.34 -4.74 5.40
C LYS A 156 -6.24 -5.95 4.46
N ALA A 157 -5.06 -6.54 4.35
CA ALA A 157 -4.82 -7.68 3.47
C ALA A 157 -5.63 -8.92 3.87
N THR A 158 -5.71 -9.24 5.17
CA THR A 158 -6.52 -10.38 5.65
C THR A 158 -8.01 -10.17 5.45
N SER A 159 -8.49 -8.92 5.52
CA SER A 159 -9.87 -8.58 5.15
C SER A 159 -10.13 -8.81 3.66
N ILE A 160 -9.22 -8.34 2.79
CA ILE A 160 -9.36 -8.49 1.34
C ILE A 160 -9.38 -9.96 0.94
N ILE A 161 -8.41 -10.76 1.39
CA ILE A 161 -8.34 -12.18 1.02
C ILE A 161 -9.62 -12.91 1.46
N TYR A 162 -10.10 -12.66 2.69
CA TYR A 162 -11.34 -13.24 3.15
C TYR A 162 -12.53 -12.82 2.28
N ASN A 163 -12.70 -11.51 2.06
CA ASN A 163 -13.80 -10.98 1.25
C ASN A 163 -13.80 -11.57 -0.17
N ARG A 164 -12.62 -11.67 -0.79
CA ARG A 164 -12.48 -12.20 -2.16
C ARG A 164 -12.76 -13.69 -2.26
N ILE A 165 -12.27 -14.46 -1.30
CA ILE A 165 -12.46 -15.92 -1.32
C ILE A 165 -13.91 -16.29 -1.04
N THR A 166 -14.58 -15.58 -0.13
CA THR A 166 -15.99 -15.86 0.22
C THR A 166 -17.01 -15.29 -0.78
N LEU A 167 -16.58 -14.48 -1.74
CA LEU A 167 -17.40 -14.01 -2.87
C LEU A 167 -17.26 -14.90 -4.12
N ASN A 168 -16.47 -15.98 -4.07
CA ASN A 168 -16.20 -16.82 -5.22
C ASN A 168 -16.31 -18.31 -4.88
N TYR A 169 -16.84 -19.09 -5.81
CA TYR A 169 -16.82 -20.54 -5.76
C TYR A 169 -15.47 -21.11 -6.19
N ASN A 170 -15.05 -22.21 -5.58
CA ASN A 170 -13.82 -22.95 -5.88
C ASN A 170 -12.57 -22.06 -5.85
N ALA A 171 -12.53 -21.13 -4.90
CA ALA A 171 -11.49 -20.13 -4.79
C ALA A 171 -10.48 -20.47 -3.68
N ASN A 172 -9.20 -20.39 -4.00
CA ASN A 172 -8.12 -20.58 -3.03
C ASN A 172 -7.43 -19.24 -2.76
N GLY A 173 -7.22 -18.94 -1.48
CA GLY A 173 -6.43 -17.82 -1.00
C GLY A 173 -5.16 -18.31 -0.33
N GLY A 174 -4.00 -17.80 -0.78
CA GLY A 174 -2.71 -18.19 -0.24
C GLY A 174 -2.05 -17.05 0.53
N ILE A 175 -1.43 -17.36 1.68
CA ILE A 175 -0.68 -16.40 2.50
C ILE A 175 0.75 -16.91 2.64
N GLN A 176 1.72 -16.04 2.37
CA GLN A 176 3.12 -16.22 2.74
C GLN A 176 3.64 -15.00 3.52
N SER A 177 4.75 -15.17 4.19
CA SER A 177 5.47 -14.11 4.88
C SER A 177 6.96 -14.43 4.89
N LYS A 178 7.77 -13.60 5.54
CA LYS A 178 9.22 -13.82 5.66
C LYS A 178 9.60 -15.14 6.35
N THR A 179 8.76 -15.67 7.26
CA THR A 179 8.92 -16.97 7.89
C THR A 179 7.59 -17.71 8.01
N LEU A 180 7.63 -19.04 8.13
CA LEU A 180 6.43 -19.85 8.42
C LEU A 180 5.72 -19.41 9.69
N LYS A 181 6.49 -19.03 10.74
CA LYS A 181 5.95 -18.53 11.99
C LYS A 181 5.15 -17.25 11.81
N ASP A 182 5.66 -16.32 11.01
CA ASP A 182 4.95 -15.06 10.72
C ASP A 182 3.68 -15.33 9.90
N GLY A 183 3.74 -16.21 8.91
CA GLY A 183 2.56 -16.65 8.15
C GLY A 183 1.46 -17.24 9.05
N LYS A 184 1.87 -18.08 10.04
CA LYS A 184 0.94 -18.60 11.05
C LYS A 184 0.31 -17.49 11.90
N VAL A 185 1.06 -16.48 12.29
CA VAL A 185 0.54 -15.34 13.07
C VAL A 185 -0.49 -14.55 12.25
N ILE A 186 -0.23 -14.31 10.96
CA ILE A 186 -1.14 -13.61 10.06
C ILE A 186 -2.44 -14.40 9.89
N PHE A 187 -2.32 -15.70 9.62
CA PHE A 187 -3.47 -16.60 9.50
C PHE A 187 -4.29 -16.65 10.79
N GLY A 188 -3.64 -16.72 11.95
CA GLY A 188 -4.31 -16.66 13.25
C GLY A 188 -5.10 -15.36 13.47
N LYS A 189 -4.60 -14.21 12.98
CA LYS A 189 -5.34 -12.95 13.00
C LYS A 189 -6.57 -13.01 12.08
N LEU A 190 -6.45 -13.58 10.89
CA LEU A 190 -7.55 -13.80 9.98
C LEU A 190 -8.65 -14.66 10.65
N VAL A 191 -8.29 -15.78 11.24
CA VAL A 191 -9.21 -16.68 11.94
C VAL A 191 -9.96 -15.98 13.06
N LYS A 192 -9.24 -15.21 13.89
CA LYS A 192 -9.86 -14.42 14.99
C LYS A 192 -10.87 -13.39 14.46
N SER A 193 -10.58 -12.75 13.34
CA SER A 193 -11.49 -11.79 12.72
C SER A 193 -12.69 -12.49 12.10
N TRP A 194 -12.49 -13.61 11.41
CA TRP A 194 -13.56 -14.46 10.88
C TRP A 194 -14.54 -14.90 11.99
N GLN A 195 -14.03 -15.39 13.13
CA GLN A 195 -14.86 -15.80 14.27
C GLN A 195 -15.75 -14.70 14.86
N LYS A 196 -15.45 -13.44 14.54
CA LYS A 196 -16.22 -12.26 15.02
C LYS A 196 -17.18 -11.70 13.98
N LEU A 197 -17.21 -12.27 12.78
CA LEU A 197 -18.18 -11.88 11.77
C LEU A 197 -19.59 -12.34 12.20
N PRO A 198 -20.63 -11.60 11.80
CA PRO A 198 -22.01 -12.09 11.91
C PRO A 198 -22.17 -13.41 11.18
N PRO A 199 -22.95 -14.39 11.69
CA PRO A 199 -23.17 -15.68 11.05
C PRO A 199 -23.65 -15.60 9.61
N TYR A 200 -24.44 -14.59 9.25
CA TYR A 200 -24.89 -14.38 7.87
C TYR A 200 -23.77 -13.99 6.88
N LEU A 201 -22.57 -13.66 7.37
CA LEU A 201 -21.36 -13.44 6.57
C LEU A 201 -20.33 -14.56 6.68
N GLN A 202 -20.63 -15.61 7.43
CA GLN A 202 -19.81 -16.82 7.54
C GLN A 202 -20.40 -17.89 6.63
N PRO A 203 -19.79 -18.18 5.46
CA PRO A 203 -20.22 -19.33 4.66
C PRO A 203 -20.11 -20.63 5.45
N GLU A 204 -20.89 -21.65 5.06
CA GLU A 204 -20.79 -22.97 5.65
C GLU A 204 -19.33 -23.46 5.59
N ASP A 205 -18.75 -23.82 6.73
CA ASP A 205 -17.36 -24.21 6.88
C ASP A 205 -17.23 -25.70 7.25
N SER A 206 -16.00 -26.18 7.37
CA SER A 206 -15.71 -27.60 7.69
C SER A 206 -16.14 -28.03 9.08
N GLY A 207 -16.68 -27.13 9.91
CA GLY A 207 -17.00 -27.37 11.32
C GLY A 207 -15.78 -27.23 12.26
N ASP A 208 -14.63 -26.83 11.75
CA ASP A 208 -13.45 -26.50 12.56
C ASP A 208 -13.54 -25.03 13.01
N THR A 209 -13.90 -24.84 14.26
CA THR A 209 -14.09 -23.51 14.85
C THR A 209 -12.79 -22.77 15.13
N ASN A 210 -11.64 -23.43 15.04
CA ASN A 210 -10.32 -22.81 15.28
C ASN A 210 -9.23 -23.41 14.36
N PRO A 211 -9.36 -23.23 13.04
CA PRO A 211 -8.44 -23.79 12.07
C PRO A 211 -7.01 -23.27 12.31
N SER A 212 -6.03 -24.18 12.29
CA SER A 212 -4.64 -23.85 12.58
C SER A 212 -3.80 -23.57 11.34
N GLN A 213 -4.21 -24.05 10.16
CA GLN A 213 -3.47 -23.88 8.91
C GLN A 213 -4.35 -23.58 7.71
N ILE A 214 -5.55 -24.14 7.64
CA ILE A 214 -6.46 -23.98 6.50
C ILE A 214 -7.86 -23.70 7.02
N LEU A 215 -8.46 -22.61 6.58
CA LEU A 215 -9.87 -22.28 6.75
C LEU A 215 -10.63 -22.73 5.50
N LYS A 216 -11.52 -23.72 5.63
CA LYS A 216 -12.25 -24.34 4.51
C LYS A 216 -13.73 -24.02 4.57
N PHE A 217 -14.28 -23.53 3.47
CA PHE A 217 -15.71 -23.27 3.25
C PHE A 217 -16.31 -24.43 2.45
N VAL A 218 -16.52 -25.54 3.14
CA VAL A 218 -17.00 -26.82 2.58
C VAL A 218 -18.07 -27.40 3.49
N GLU A 219 -18.90 -28.31 2.95
CA GLU A 219 -19.86 -29.02 3.79
C GLU A 219 -19.13 -29.79 4.89
N PRO A 220 -19.55 -29.66 6.16
CA PRO A 220 -18.96 -30.43 7.25
C PRO A 220 -19.04 -31.93 6.97
N ALA A 221 -17.98 -32.66 7.26
CA ALA A 221 -17.99 -34.12 7.08
C ALA A 221 -19.05 -34.76 7.98
N LYS A 222 -20.20 -35.09 7.42
CA LYS A 222 -21.24 -35.86 8.15
C LYS A 222 -20.70 -37.26 8.44
N ARG A 223 -20.65 -37.64 9.72
CA ARG A 223 -20.54 -39.04 10.08
C ARG A 223 -21.75 -39.76 9.44
N SER A 224 -21.50 -40.64 8.46
CA SER A 224 -22.52 -41.35 7.74
C SER A 224 -23.41 -42.15 8.72
N SER A 225 -24.62 -41.69 8.98
CA SER A 225 -25.65 -42.55 9.48
C SER A 225 -26.12 -43.45 8.30
N LYS A 226 -26.06 -44.75 8.47
CA LYS A 226 -26.48 -45.74 7.49
C LYS A 226 -27.85 -45.35 6.90
N GLY A 227 -27.95 -45.14 5.61
CA GLY A 227 -29.19 -45.25 4.87
C GLY A 227 -29.90 -43.97 4.38
N GLY A 228 -29.35 -42.78 4.53
CA GLY A 228 -29.96 -41.54 3.99
C GLY A 228 -29.47 -41.19 2.58
N LYS A 229 -30.40 -40.79 1.66
CA LYS A 229 -30.02 -40.14 0.40
C LYS A 229 -29.14 -38.94 0.73
N LYS A 230 -27.90 -38.88 0.16
CA LYS A 230 -27.03 -37.69 0.26
C LYS A 230 -27.72 -36.54 -0.48
N VAL A 231 -28.23 -35.59 0.27
CA VAL A 231 -28.64 -34.30 -0.28
C VAL A 231 -27.34 -33.47 -0.36
N TYR A 232 -26.85 -33.23 -1.56
CA TYR A 232 -25.71 -32.33 -1.76
C TYR A 232 -26.21 -30.90 -1.56
N LYS A 233 -25.65 -30.21 -0.55
CA LYS A 233 -25.82 -28.78 -0.41
C LYS A 233 -24.83 -28.08 -1.36
N GLU A 234 -25.25 -27.03 -1.99
CA GLU A 234 -24.34 -26.15 -2.70
C GLU A 234 -23.52 -25.36 -1.69
N VAL A 235 -22.21 -25.55 -1.72
CA VAL A 235 -21.24 -24.86 -0.83
C VAL A 235 -20.18 -24.17 -1.67
N LEU A 236 -19.49 -23.18 -1.11
CA LEU A 236 -18.46 -22.41 -1.84
C LEU A 236 -17.31 -23.27 -2.36
N ASN A 237 -16.97 -24.35 -1.67
CA ASN A 237 -15.81 -25.20 -1.98
C ASN A 237 -14.51 -24.37 -2.12
N SER A 238 -14.34 -23.40 -1.23
CA SER A 238 -13.24 -22.43 -1.24
C SER A 238 -12.42 -22.57 0.04
N GLN A 239 -11.19 -22.08 0.03
CA GLN A 239 -10.31 -22.15 1.21
C GLN A 239 -9.30 -21.01 1.26
N ILE A 240 -8.80 -20.75 2.47
CA ILE A 240 -7.66 -19.86 2.72
C ILE A 240 -6.65 -20.63 3.56
N ASP A 241 -5.38 -20.60 3.15
CA ASP A 241 -4.29 -21.24 3.88
C ASP A 241 -3.04 -20.35 3.95
N TYR A 242 -2.06 -20.81 4.72
CA TYR A 242 -0.71 -20.27 4.66
C TYR A 242 0.31 -21.40 4.49
N LEU A 243 1.35 -21.13 3.72
CA LEU A 243 2.42 -22.09 3.48
C LEU A 243 3.79 -21.55 3.93
N SER A 244 4.78 -22.41 3.87
CA SER A 244 6.16 -22.10 4.26
C SER A 244 6.75 -20.96 3.43
N ALA A 245 7.73 -20.28 3.98
CA ALA A 245 8.43 -19.17 3.33
C ALA A 245 9.51 -19.69 2.35
N VAL A 246 9.15 -20.62 1.46
CA VAL A 246 10.02 -21.12 0.37
C VAL A 246 9.48 -20.64 -0.98
N ASP A 247 10.34 -20.61 -1.99
CA ASP A 247 10.00 -20.03 -3.28
C ASP A 247 8.85 -20.78 -3.96
N ASN A 248 8.86 -22.11 -3.90
CA ASN A 248 7.96 -23.00 -4.60
C ASN A 248 6.78 -23.53 -3.77
N ALA A 249 6.47 -22.91 -2.61
CA ALA A 249 5.42 -23.42 -1.71
C ALA A 249 4.04 -23.55 -2.39
N TYR A 250 3.70 -22.65 -3.30
CA TYR A 250 2.42 -22.67 -4.02
C TYR A 250 2.54 -23.22 -5.46
N ASP A 251 3.70 -23.78 -5.85
CA ASP A 251 3.86 -24.35 -7.17
C ASP A 251 2.77 -25.38 -7.49
N GLY A 252 2.20 -25.30 -8.71
CA GLY A 252 1.06 -26.11 -9.13
C GLY A 252 -0.29 -25.77 -8.50
N SER A 253 -0.37 -24.80 -7.59
CA SER A 253 -1.62 -24.34 -6.99
C SER A 253 -2.38 -23.41 -7.94
N LYS A 254 -3.72 -23.35 -7.79
CA LYS A 254 -4.55 -22.36 -8.46
C LYS A 254 -5.06 -21.37 -7.42
N LEU A 255 -4.58 -20.14 -7.49
CA LEU A 255 -4.91 -19.11 -6.51
C LEU A 255 -5.85 -18.06 -7.10
N LYS A 256 -6.85 -17.67 -6.32
CA LYS A 256 -7.73 -16.53 -6.61
C LYS A 256 -7.18 -15.25 -6.00
N TYR A 257 -6.51 -15.37 -4.85
CA TYR A 257 -5.83 -14.26 -4.20
C TYR A 257 -4.58 -14.74 -3.47
N TYR A 258 -3.50 -13.98 -3.60
CA TYR A 258 -2.24 -14.25 -2.92
C TYR A 258 -1.79 -13.04 -2.11
N TYR A 259 -1.38 -13.26 -0.87
CA TYR A 259 -0.84 -12.24 0.00
C TYR A 259 0.57 -12.61 0.47
N ASP A 260 1.54 -11.73 0.20
CA ASP A 260 2.93 -11.84 0.65
C ASP A 260 3.27 -10.69 1.60
N ASP A 261 3.40 -11.00 2.90
CA ASP A 261 3.72 -10.01 3.93
C ASP A 261 5.22 -9.97 4.22
N GLU A 262 5.74 -8.75 4.38
CA GLU A 262 7.17 -8.50 4.65
C GLU A 262 8.09 -9.11 3.59
N TYR A 263 7.68 -9.03 2.31
CA TYR A 263 8.42 -9.62 1.18
C TYR A 263 9.88 -9.12 1.09
N GLY A 264 10.18 -7.89 1.55
CA GLY A 264 11.54 -7.32 1.57
C GLY A 264 12.43 -7.78 2.72
N LYS A 265 11.93 -8.64 3.62
CA LYS A 265 12.65 -9.07 4.84
C LYS A 265 12.99 -10.56 4.86
N THR A 266 12.93 -11.22 3.74
CA THR A 266 13.32 -12.62 3.62
C THR A 266 14.85 -12.71 3.51
N THR A 267 15.48 -13.57 4.32
CA THR A 267 16.95 -13.75 4.32
C THR A 267 17.38 -14.88 3.40
N GLU A 268 16.56 -15.91 3.25
CA GLU A 268 16.90 -17.15 2.56
C GLU A 268 16.17 -17.34 1.23
N VAL A 269 15.08 -16.58 1.02
CA VAL A 269 14.17 -16.71 -0.13
C VAL A 269 14.46 -15.62 -1.15
N ASP A 270 14.57 -15.99 -2.42
CA ASP A 270 14.57 -15.05 -3.52
C ASP A 270 13.12 -14.67 -3.86
N VAL A 271 12.75 -13.44 -3.50
CA VAL A 271 11.39 -12.93 -3.68
C VAL A 271 11.00 -12.83 -5.15
N LEU A 272 11.96 -12.55 -6.03
CA LEU A 272 11.71 -12.46 -7.46
C LEU A 272 11.43 -13.86 -8.04
N GLU A 273 12.16 -14.88 -7.60
CA GLU A 273 11.91 -16.26 -7.98
C GLU A 273 10.56 -16.74 -7.44
N ARG A 274 10.26 -16.48 -6.16
CA ARG A 274 8.94 -16.75 -5.58
C ARG A 274 7.84 -16.11 -6.42
N TRP A 275 7.98 -14.84 -6.77
CA TRP A 275 7.01 -14.15 -7.59
C TRP A 275 6.83 -14.80 -8.95
N ASN A 276 7.89 -15.19 -9.62
CA ASN A 276 7.82 -15.86 -10.92
C ASN A 276 7.03 -17.18 -10.86
N ILE A 277 7.14 -17.93 -9.75
CA ILE A 277 6.36 -19.16 -9.53
C ILE A 277 4.89 -18.81 -9.21
N VAL A 278 4.66 -17.94 -8.25
CA VAL A 278 3.29 -17.60 -7.80
C VAL A 278 2.48 -16.94 -8.92
N ARG A 279 3.12 -16.14 -9.77
CA ARG A 279 2.45 -15.50 -10.91
C ARG A 279 1.75 -16.52 -11.80
N GLU A 280 2.37 -17.68 -12.03
CA GLU A 280 1.77 -18.76 -12.83
C GLU A 280 0.56 -19.41 -12.12
N CYS A 281 0.49 -19.35 -10.79
CA CYS A 281 -0.67 -19.83 -10.02
C CYS A 281 -1.90 -18.92 -10.14
N LEU A 282 -1.73 -17.68 -10.62
CA LEU A 282 -2.78 -16.68 -10.78
C LEU A 282 -3.41 -16.66 -12.18
N VAL A 283 -2.95 -17.53 -13.10
CA VAL A 283 -3.41 -17.56 -14.48
C VAL A 283 -4.21 -18.83 -14.80
N GLN A 284 -5.09 -18.70 -15.79
CA GLN A 284 -5.74 -19.83 -16.46
C GLN A 284 -5.66 -19.63 -17.97
N GLY A 285 -4.78 -20.38 -18.60
CA GLY A 285 -4.45 -20.15 -19.99
C GLY A 285 -3.82 -18.77 -20.18
N ARG A 286 -4.47 -17.89 -20.93
CA ARG A 286 -3.99 -16.50 -21.16
C ARG A 286 -4.61 -15.46 -20.22
N ASN A 287 -5.51 -15.87 -19.33
CA ASN A 287 -6.26 -14.96 -18.50
C ASN A 287 -5.70 -14.91 -17.07
N ILE A 288 -5.47 -13.73 -16.56
CA ILE A 288 -5.17 -13.51 -15.15
C ILE A 288 -6.50 -13.64 -14.39
N VAL A 289 -6.65 -14.72 -13.63
CA VAL A 289 -7.87 -15.05 -12.86
C VAL A 289 -7.73 -14.78 -11.38
N GLY A 290 -6.51 -14.71 -10.89
CA GLY A 290 -6.16 -14.35 -9.51
C GLY A 290 -5.47 -13.00 -9.42
N LYS A 291 -5.37 -12.48 -8.21
CA LYS A 291 -4.67 -11.22 -7.90
C LYS A 291 -3.73 -11.41 -6.71
N SER A 292 -2.77 -10.52 -6.57
CA SER A 292 -1.81 -10.55 -5.48
C SER A 292 -1.63 -9.19 -4.83
N LEU A 293 -1.28 -9.23 -3.55
CA LEU A 293 -0.85 -8.09 -2.76
C LEU A 293 0.46 -8.43 -2.05
N HIS A 294 1.47 -7.61 -2.26
CA HIS A 294 2.76 -7.74 -1.61
C HIS A 294 2.99 -6.52 -0.72
N THR A 295 3.29 -6.72 0.55
CA THR A 295 3.52 -5.60 1.48
C THR A 295 4.82 -5.76 2.23
N THR A 296 5.55 -4.66 2.41
CA THR A 296 6.74 -4.63 3.27
C THR A 296 6.88 -3.31 3.99
N THR A 297 7.60 -3.33 5.10
CA THR A 297 8.09 -2.11 5.74
C THR A 297 9.56 -1.92 5.37
N ALA A 298 9.95 -0.65 5.23
CA ALA A 298 11.34 -0.31 4.98
C ALA A 298 12.21 -0.76 6.15
N GLU A 299 13.20 -1.61 5.88
CA GLU A 299 14.23 -2.07 6.81
C GLU A 299 15.54 -2.30 6.05
N GLU A 300 16.55 -2.84 6.74
CA GLU A 300 17.83 -3.15 6.11
C GLU A 300 17.63 -4.12 4.94
N MET A 301 18.01 -3.67 3.76
CA MET A 301 17.89 -4.41 2.49
C MET A 301 19.26 -5.01 2.07
N GLU A 302 20.19 -5.14 3.03
CA GLU A 302 21.54 -5.65 2.75
C GLU A 302 21.56 -7.17 2.53
N ASP A 303 20.50 -7.87 2.96
CA ASP A 303 20.36 -9.30 2.78
C ASP A 303 19.92 -9.65 1.35
N LYS A 304 20.17 -10.90 0.94
CA LYS A 304 19.80 -11.43 -0.40
C LYS A 304 18.34 -11.16 -0.75
N GLY A 305 17.43 -11.32 0.22
CA GLY A 305 16.01 -11.06 0.03
C GLY A 305 15.68 -9.58 -0.18
N GLY A 306 16.38 -8.68 0.50
CA GLY A 306 16.21 -7.23 0.32
C GLY A 306 16.60 -6.75 -1.07
N GLN A 307 17.71 -7.25 -1.62
CA GLN A 307 18.12 -6.92 -2.98
C GLN A 307 17.12 -7.47 -4.02
N ALA A 308 16.64 -8.71 -3.85
CA ALA A 308 15.63 -9.29 -4.73
C ALA A 308 14.29 -8.52 -4.65
N ALA A 309 13.92 -8.05 -3.45
CA ALA A 309 12.73 -7.20 -3.27
C ALA A 309 12.86 -5.85 -3.97
N LYS A 310 14.05 -5.24 -3.95
CA LYS A 310 14.32 -4.02 -4.69
C LYS A 310 14.26 -4.25 -6.21
N ASN A 311 14.82 -5.32 -6.70
CA ASN A 311 14.74 -5.69 -8.12
C ASN A 311 13.26 -5.86 -8.55
N LEU A 312 12.45 -6.56 -7.75
CA LEU A 312 11.02 -6.70 -8.02
C LEU A 312 10.30 -5.35 -8.02
N TRP A 313 10.68 -4.44 -7.10
CA TRP A 313 10.17 -3.08 -7.07
C TRP A 313 10.53 -2.29 -8.34
N ASP A 314 11.76 -2.40 -8.80
CA ASP A 314 12.24 -1.71 -10.01
C ASP A 314 11.58 -2.30 -11.28
N GLU A 315 11.37 -3.62 -11.36
CA GLU A 315 10.61 -4.28 -12.43
C GLU A 315 9.12 -3.90 -12.44
N SER A 316 8.62 -3.33 -11.35
CA SER A 316 7.24 -2.82 -11.21
C SER A 316 7.10 -1.35 -11.59
N ASP A 317 8.10 -0.76 -12.25
CA ASP A 317 8.08 0.60 -12.77
C ASP A 317 7.31 0.67 -14.09
N ILE A 318 6.17 1.38 -14.06
CA ILE A 318 5.34 1.55 -15.26
C ILE A 318 6.03 2.45 -16.31
N HIS A 319 6.84 3.41 -15.88
CA HIS A 319 7.52 4.33 -16.80
C HIS A 319 8.63 3.62 -17.59
N GLU A 320 9.36 2.71 -16.94
CA GLU A 320 10.34 1.89 -17.63
C GLU A 320 9.65 0.92 -18.60
N ALA A 321 8.51 0.34 -18.23
CA ALA A 321 7.72 -0.51 -19.10
C ALA A 321 7.24 0.24 -20.36
N VAL A 322 6.74 1.46 -20.22
CA VAL A 322 6.30 2.31 -21.34
C VAL A 322 7.47 2.64 -22.28
N LYS A 323 8.67 2.92 -21.77
CA LYS A 323 9.87 3.12 -22.59
C LYS A 323 10.21 1.89 -23.44
N LEU A 324 9.87 0.69 -22.95
CA LEU A 324 10.04 -0.58 -23.66
C LEU A 324 8.84 -0.91 -24.57
N GLY A 325 7.85 -0.02 -24.71
CA GLY A 325 6.65 -0.22 -25.52
C GLY A 325 5.66 -1.23 -24.92
N ARG A 326 5.61 -1.37 -23.60
CA ARG A 326 4.70 -2.26 -22.87
C ARG A 326 3.57 -1.48 -22.22
N ASP A 327 2.39 -2.07 -22.16
CA ASP A 327 1.21 -1.50 -21.49
C ASP A 327 1.17 -1.80 -19.98
N MET A 328 2.00 -2.74 -19.52
CA MET A 328 2.12 -3.17 -18.14
C MET A 328 3.58 -3.39 -17.74
N THR A 329 3.88 -3.28 -16.47
CA THR A 329 5.21 -3.46 -15.88
C THR A 329 5.82 -4.83 -16.21
N ILE A 330 7.13 -4.97 -16.08
CA ILE A 330 7.85 -6.22 -16.36
C ILE A 330 7.39 -7.33 -15.41
N SER A 331 7.25 -7.01 -14.12
CA SER A 331 6.74 -7.92 -13.10
C SER A 331 5.24 -8.24 -13.27
N GLY A 332 4.48 -7.37 -13.94
CA GLY A 332 3.02 -7.41 -13.99
C GLY A 332 2.34 -6.88 -12.71
N LEU A 333 3.12 -6.33 -11.78
CA LEU A 333 2.64 -5.66 -10.57
C LEU A 333 2.70 -4.13 -10.72
N LEU A 334 1.81 -3.43 -10.03
CA LEU A 334 1.95 -1.99 -9.79
C LEU A 334 2.65 -1.76 -8.46
N ARG A 335 3.32 -0.61 -8.33
CA ARG A 335 4.01 -0.26 -7.10
C ARG A 335 3.39 0.97 -6.45
N TRP A 336 3.38 0.99 -5.13
CA TRP A 336 2.97 2.15 -4.36
C TRP A 336 3.83 2.31 -3.10
N PHE A 337 4.40 3.50 -2.97
CA PHE A 337 5.07 3.91 -1.75
C PHE A 337 4.14 4.82 -0.95
N LYS A 338 3.87 4.46 0.30
CA LYS A 338 3.13 5.30 1.22
C LYS A 338 4.10 6.01 2.15
N PRO A 339 4.25 7.35 2.04
CA PRO A 339 5.07 8.11 2.97
C PRO A 339 4.58 7.99 4.41
N ALA A 340 5.50 7.99 5.36
CA ALA A 340 5.18 7.88 6.78
C ALA A 340 4.33 9.05 7.32
N THR A 341 4.27 10.15 6.59
CA THR A 341 3.44 11.31 6.92
C THR A 341 1.93 11.06 6.81
N HIS A 342 1.51 10.08 5.98
CA HIS A 342 0.11 9.79 5.76
C HIS A 342 -0.39 8.68 6.68
N GLY A 343 -1.46 8.94 7.41
CA GLY A 343 -2.05 7.98 8.35
C GLY A 343 -1.19 7.74 9.61
N LEU A 344 -0.26 8.64 9.93
CA LEU A 344 0.55 8.54 11.14
C LEU A 344 -0.34 8.77 12.37
N GLU A 345 -0.30 7.84 13.31
CA GLU A 345 -1.05 7.95 14.57
C GLU A 345 -0.65 9.22 15.33
N GLY A 346 -1.64 9.93 15.89
CA GLY A 346 -1.47 11.24 16.52
C GLY A 346 -1.52 12.42 15.54
N PHE A 347 -1.56 12.18 14.22
CA PHE A 347 -1.64 13.20 13.17
C PHE A 347 -2.81 12.95 12.21
N ILE A 348 -3.89 12.41 12.73
CA ILE A 348 -5.14 12.17 12.02
C ILE A 348 -6.23 12.98 12.69
N ASP A 349 -6.96 13.78 11.93
CA ASP A 349 -8.05 14.57 12.47
C ASP A 349 -9.25 13.71 12.89
N SER A 350 -10.21 14.32 13.54
CA SER A 350 -11.41 13.62 14.04
C SER A 350 -12.31 13.05 12.93
N TYR A 351 -12.02 13.33 11.67
CA TYR A 351 -12.73 12.82 10.49
C TYR A 351 -11.92 11.81 9.66
N GLY A 352 -10.70 11.46 10.12
CA GLY A 352 -9.86 10.46 9.50
C GLY A 352 -8.90 10.99 8.43
N TYR A 353 -8.78 12.31 8.29
CA TYR A 353 -7.82 12.90 7.34
C TYR A 353 -6.46 13.10 7.97
N SER A 354 -5.41 12.80 7.21
CA SER A 354 -4.02 12.98 7.63
C SER A 354 -3.64 14.46 7.69
N ILE A 355 -3.04 14.89 8.80
CA ILE A 355 -2.49 16.24 8.97
C ILE A 355 -1.00 16.20 8.68
N VAL A 356 -0.65 16.43 7.40
CA VAL A 356 0.74 16.34 6.90
C VAL A 356 1.52 17.61 7.16
N GLU A 357 0.98 18.75 6.73
CA GLU A 357 1.58 20.08 6.93
C GLU A 357 1.07 20.72 8.22
N ASP A 358 1.79 21.70 8.74
CA ASP A 358 1.42 22.39 9.97
C ASP A 358 0.08 23.12 9.80
N PRO A 359 -0.91 22.84 10.64
CA PRO A 359 -2.21 23.48 10.52
C PRO A 359 -2.14 24.95 10.97
N LYS A 360 -2.90 25.83 10.31
CA LYS A 360 -2.97 27.25 10.68
C LYS A 360 -3.56 27.50 12.06
N LYS A 361 -4.38 26.58 12.55
CA LYS A 361 -4.98 26.55 13.90
C LYS A 361 -5.00 25.11 14.38
N PRO A 362 -4.86 24.88 15.70
CA PRO A 362 -4.94 23.53 16.25
C PRO A 362 -6.21 22.79 15.80
N ILE A 363 -6.05 21.54 15.37
CA ILE A 363 -7.12 20.66 14.87
C ILE A 363 -7.36 19.55 15.89
N LEU A 364 -8.62 19.22 16.15
CA LEU A 364 -8.97 18.11 17.03
C LEU A 364 -8.62 16.77 16.35
N GLY A 365 -7.74 16.01 16.96
CA GLY A 365 -7.36 14.66 16.53
C GLY A 365 -8.42 13.61 16.88
N ILE A 366 -8.31 12.46 16.23
CA ILE A 366 -9.19 11.31 16.46
C ILE A 366 -9.07 10.75 17.88
N ASP A 367 -7.91 10.88 18.50
CA ASP A 367 -7.60 10.49 19.87
C ASP A 367 -8.11 11.50 20.90
N GLY A 368 -8.65 12.64 20.46
CA GLY A 368 -9.13 13.73 21.31
C GLY A 368 -8.06 14.76 21.67
N ALA A 369 -6.80 14.56 21.25
CA ALA A 369 -5.74 15.54 21.43
C ALA A 369 -5.82 16.66 20.38
N MET A 370 -5.21 17.81 20.68
CA MET A 370 -5.10 18.89 19.70
C MET A 370 -3.81 18.74 18.89
N ILE A 371 -3.93 18.75 17.57
CA ILE A 371 -2.80 18.66 16.62
C ILE A 371 -2.39 20.08 16.27
N GLU A 372 -1.20 20.48 16.72
CA GLU A 372 -0.64 21.82 16.52
C GLU A 372 0.39 21.86 15.39
N ILE A 373 1.03 20.72 15.09
CA ILE A 373 2.03 20.55 14.02
C ILE A 373 1.66 19.37 13.13
N GLY A 374 2.08 19.40 11.87
CA GLY A 374 1.89 18.29 10.94
C GLY A 374 2.89 17.15 11.17
N SER A 375 2.53 15.97 10.68
CA SER A 375 3.38 14.77 10.76
C SER A 375 4.75 14.95 10.12
N LYS A 376 4.85 15.76 9.06
CA LYS A 376 6.12 16.08 8.37
C LYS A 376 7.06 16.88 9.27
N SER A 377 6.55 17.93 9.91
CA SER A 377 7.30 18.72 10.87
C SER A 377 7.71 17.90 12.09
N TYR A 378 6.83 17.03 12.58
CA TYR A 378 7.13 16.12 13.67
C TYR A 378 8.28 15.18 13.33
N ILE A 379 8.21 14.45 12.19
CA ILE A 379 9.27 13.53 11.74
C ILE A 379 10.58 14.30 11.55
N SER A 380 10.52 15.50 11.00
CA SER A 380 11.71 16.34 10.79
C SER A 380 12.38 16.73 12.12
N LYS A 381 11.58 17.07 13.15
CA LYS A 381 12.09 17.37 14.50
C LYS A 381 12.74 16.15 15.15
N GLU A 382 12.12 14.95 15.01
CA GLU A 382 12.66 13.70 15.55
C GLU A 382 14.03 13.33 14.93
N ARG A 383 14.32 13.80 13.72
CA ARG A 383 15.60 13.59 13.01
C ARG A 383 16.68 14.59 13.40
N LEU A 384 16.34 15.72 14.03
CA LEU A 384 17.29 16.75 14.40
C LEU A 384 18.36 16.20 15.36
N GLY A 385 19.62 16.49 15.05
CA GLY A 385 20.76 16.05 15.86
C GLY A 385 21.17 14.60 15.69
N LYS A 386 20.41 13.79 14.91
CA LYS A 386 20.79 12.42 14.57
C LYS A 386 21.71 12.41 13.35
N SER A 387 22.66 11.48 13.30
CA SER A 387 23.61 11.32 12.19
C SER A 387 23.97 9.84 11.99
N GLY A 388 24.63 9.51 10.89
CA GLY A 388 25.12 8.16 10.60
C GLY A 388 24.01 7.13 10.61
N SER A 389 24.29 5.94 11.16
CA SER A 389 23.35 4.82 11.21
C SER A 389 22.07 5.11 11.99
N THR A 390 22.14 5.98 13.02
CA THR A 390 20.95 6.39 13.79
C THR A 390 19.98 7.15 12.91
N LEU A 391 20.45 8.09 12.10
CA LEU A 391 19.62 8.85 11.16
C LEU A 391 19.09 7.94 10.05
N ALA A 392 19.91 7.03 9.50
CA ALA A 392 19.48 6.07 8.50
C ALA A 392 18.37 5.16 9.04
N GLY A 393 18.52 4.66 10.26
CA GLY A 393 17.51 3.86 10.93
C GLY A 393 16.18 4.61 11.13
N GLU A 394 16.22 5.89 11.49
CA GLU A 394 15.00 6.71 11.62
C GLU A 394 14.35 7.00 10.25
N LYS A 395 15.15 7.28 9.22
CA LYS A 395 14.65 7.47 7.84
C LYS A 395 13.94 6.21 7.37
N ARG A 396 14.50 5.02 7.61
CA ARG A 396 13.83 3.74 7.27
C ARG A 396 12.56 3.48 8.07
N LYS A 397 12.53 3.80 9.36
CA LYS A 397 11.32 3.60 10.18
C LYS A 397 10.16 4.47 9.74
N TYR A 398 10.46 5.73 9.39
CA TYR A 398 9.49 6.74 8.97
C TYR A 398 9.94 7.39 7.67
N PRO A 399 9.95 6.65 6.56
CA PRO A 399 10.45 7.16 5.29
C PRO A 399 9.50 8.22 4.72
N LEU A 400 10.08 9.33 4.28
CA LEU A 400 9.36 10.40 3.58
C LEU A 400 9.37 10.19 2.07
N THR A 401 10.42 9.51 1.57
CA THR A 401 10.59 9.15 0.16
C THR A 401 10.93 7.67 0.03
N ILE A 402 10.78 7.14 -1.16
CA ILE A 402 11.16 5.75 -1.46
C ILE A 402 12.67 5.52 -1.28
N ASP A 403 13.50 6.51 -1.61
CA ASP A 403 14.94 6.44 -1.43
C ASP A 403 15.31 6.29 0.05
N GLU A 404 14.59 6.99 0.94
CA GLU A 404 14.74 6.81 2.38
C GLU A 404 14.34 5.42 2.86
N ALA A 405 13.36 4.80 2.19
CA ALA A 405 12.92 3.44 2.50
C ALA A 405 13.99 2.39 2.15
N PHE A 406 14.77 2.64 1.09
CA PHE A 406 15.80 1.74 0.57
C PHE A 406 17.24 2.17 0.95
N ILE A 407 17.41 3.04 1.95
CA ILE A 407 18.75 3.43 2.42
C ILE A 407 19.50 2.22 2.96
N GLU A 408 20.65 1.92 2.38
CA GLU A 408 21.61 0.94 2.87
C GLU A 408 22.53 1.57 3.92
N GLU A 409 22.87 0.83 4.98
CA GLU A 409 23.80 1.35 6.00
C GLU A 409 25.26 1.25 5.59
N GLY A 410 25.55 0.45 4.58
CA GLY A 410 26.91 0.32 4.04
C GLY A 410 27.94 -0.12 5.07
N LYS A 411 27.62 -1.10 5.92
CA LYS A 411 28.51 -1.61 6.98
C LYS A 411 29.92 -1.98 6.50
N LEU A 412 30.06 -2.23 5.19
CA LEU A 412 31.32 -2.60 4.55
C LEU A 412 31.90 -1.49 3.67
N SER A 413 31.24 -0.35 3.53
CA SER A 413 31.71 0.76 2.68
C SER A 413 32.62 1.72 3.45
N PRO A 414 33.79 2.08 2.90
CA PRO A 414 34.64 3.15 3.46
C PRO A 414 34.06 4.56 3.24
N PHE A 415 32.96 4.67 2.46
CA PHE A 415 32.31 5.93 2.15
C PHE A 415 31.06 6.12 3.01
N ASP A 416 30.69 7.39 3.25
CA ASP A 416 29.42 7.75 3.88
C ASP A 416 28.27 7.48 2.89
N ILE A 417 27.67 6.31 3.00
CA ILE A 417 26.59 5.85 2.11
C ILE A 417 25.38 6.78 2.14
N ILE A 418 25.11 7.43 3.27
CA ILE A 418 24.00 8.39 3.38
C ILE A 418 24.24 9.57 2.45
N LYS A 419 25.44 10.14 2.49
CA LYS A 419 25.82 11.24 1.60
C LYS A 419 25.85 10.82 0.13
N LEU A 420 26.27 9.58 -0.16
CA LEU A 420 26.22 9.03 -1.52
C LEU A 420 24.79 8.90 -2.02
N ASN A 421 23.87 8.39 -1.20
CA ASN A 421 22.46 8.26 -1.57
C ASN A 421 21.78 9.64 -1.72
N GLU A 422 22.10 10.60 -0.85
CA GLU A 422 21.64 11.99 -1.00
C GLU A 422 22.12 12.60 -2.32
N GLN A 423 23.38 12.35 -2.67
CA GLN A 423 23.96 12.82 -3.93
C GLN A 423 23.35 12.11 -5.14
N LEU A 424 23.10 10.80 -5.08
CA LEU A 424 22.43 10.04 -6.13
C LEU A 424 21.01 10.55 -6.37
N SER A 425 20.26 10.78 -5.30
CA SER A 425 18.92 11.34 -5.37
C SER A 425 18.94 12.74 -6.00
N HIS A 426 19.86 13.61 -5.56
CA HIS A 426 20.06 14.92 -6.18
C HIS A 426 20.40 14.80 -7.67
N CYS A 427 21.33 13.93 -8.04
CA CYS A 427 21.68 13.69 -9.44
C CYS A 427 20.48 13.18 -10.26
N GLY A 428 19.57 12.43 -9.64
CA GLY A 428 18.31 11.96 -10.25
C GLY A 428 17.35 13.10 -10.61
N THR A 429 17.33 14.18 -9.82
CA THR A 429 16.46 15.36 -10.07
C THR A 429 16.97 16.29 -11.15
N LEU A 430 18.24 16.16 -11.56
CA LEU A 430 18.82 17.02 -12.58
C LEU A 430 18.35 16.63 -13.98
N SER A 431 17.69 17.54 -14.67
CA SER A 431 17.20 17.35 -16.06
C SER A 431 18.35 17.20 -17.07
N ASN A 432 19.47 17.86 -16.83
CA ASN A 432 20.69 17.77 -17.64
C ASN A 432 21.86 17.33 -16.75
N LYS A 433 22.23 16.05 -16.84
CA LYS A 433 23.32 15.47 -16.07
C LYS A 433 24.71 15.89 -16.54
N THR A 434 24.83 16.35 -17.79
CA THR A 434 26.12 16.77 -18.39
C THR A 434 25.92 18.03 -19.22
N VAL A 435 26.91 18.94 -19.13
CA VAL A 435 26.99 20.10 -20.02
C VAL A 435 28.03 19.79 -21.08
N LYS A 436 27.64 19.80 -22.35
CA LYS A 436 28.57 19.66 -23.48
C LYS A 436 29.25 21.01 -23.76
N GLY A 437 30.49 20.96 -24.17
CA GLY A 437 31.22 22.16 -24.53
C GLY A 437 32.66 21.89 -24.98
N ASN A 438 33.38 22.94 -25.25
CA ASN A 438 34.79 22.91 -25.63
C ASN A 438 35.62 23.75 -24.69
N PHE A 439 36.84 23.29 -24.42
CA PHE A 439 37.86 24.12 -23.84
C PHE A 439 38.46 25.03 -24.92
N VAL A 440 38.42 26.33 -24.68
CA VAL A 440 38.92 27.32 -25.62
C VAL A 440 39.96 28.16 -24.93
N TRP A 441 40.99 28.57 -25.69
CA TRP A 441 41.96 29.54 -25.20
C TRP A 441 41.30 30.89 -25.02
N ILE A 442 41.29 31.42 -23.79
CA ILE A 442 40.95 32.82 -23.54
C ILE A 442 42.12 33.68 -23.91
N ASP A 443 43.33 33.29 -23.47
CA ASP A 443 44.57 33.94 -23.81
C ASP A 443 45.68 32.87 -23.91
N ARG A 444 46.37 32.83 -25.08
CA ARG A 444 47.41 31.86 -25.34
C ARG A 444 48.75 32.24 -24.65
N GLU A 445 49.04 33.53 -24.47
CA GLU A 445 50.26 33.98 -23.85
C GLU A 445 50.27 33.67 -22.37
N SER A 446 49.18 33.97 -21.66
CA SER A 446 49.02 33.64 -20.25
C SER A 446 48.57 32.18 -19.99
N LYS A 447 48.40 31.40 -21.06
CA LYS A 447 47.91 30.00 -20.98
C LYS A 447 46.56 29.87 -20.27
N GLN A 448 45.69 30.85 -20.38
CA GLN A 448 44.34 30.79 -19.81
C GLN A 448 43.41 30.03 -20.76
N VAL A 449 42.74 29.04 -20.19
CA VAL A 449 41.75 28.22 -20.87
C VAL A 449 40.37 28.44 -20.23
N GLY A 450 39.36 28.67 -21.04
CA GLY A 450 37.98 28.82 -20.61
C GLY A 450 37.13 27.66 -21.11
N TRP A 451 35.94 27.53 -20.55
CA TRP A 451 34.94 26.60 -20.97
C TRP A 451 33.84 27.32 -21.77
N GLN A 452 33.57 26.84 -22.97
CA GLN A 452 32.48 27.33 -23.81
C GLN A 452 31.42 26.25 -23.97
N PRO A 453 30.22 26.41 -23.34
CA PRO A 453 29.12 25.49 -23.51
C PRO A 453 28.65 25.49 -24.96
N THR A 454 28.43 24.30 -25.52
CA THR A 454 27.81 24.09 -26.83
C THR A 454 27.27 22.67 -26.94
N GLU A 455 26.12 22.51 -27.58
CA GLU A 455 25.46 21.17 -27.72
C GLU A 455 26.32 20.21 -28.53
N THR A 456 27.10 20.70 -29.47
CA THR A 456 28.01 19.91 -30.32
C THR A 456 29.42 19.81 -29.75
N GLY A 457 29.61 20.22 -28.49
CA GLY A 457 30.91 20.24 -27.84
C GLY A 457 31.57 18.87 -27.73
N ARG A 458 32.88 18.84 -27.86
CA ARG A 458 33.72 17.64 -27.80
C ARG A 458 33.72 16.98 -26.42
N TRP A 459 33.49 17.79 -25.36
CA TRP A 459 33.58 17.37 -23.98
C TRP A 459 32.23 17.36 -23.33
N SER A 460 31.94 16.36 -22.50
CA SER A 460 30.79 16.31 -21.61
C SER A 460 31.30 16.45 -20.17
N VAL A 461 30.87 17.50 -19.47
CA VAL A 461 31.30 17.79 -18.11
C VAL A 461 30.12 17.62 -17.17
N LEU A 462 30.29 16.77 -16.17
CA LEU A 462 29.26 16.49 -15.16
C LEU A 462 29.16 17.60 -14.11
N TRP A 463 30.31 18.16 -13.72
CA TRP A 463 30.40 19.21 -12.72
C TRP A 463 31.54 20.18 -13.05
N MET A 464 31.28 21.45 -12.85
CA MET A 464 32.28 22.49 -12.97
C MET A 464 32.39 23.26 -11.65
N PRO A 465 33.60 23.49 -11.13
CA PRO A 465 33.76 24.31 -9.94
C PRO A 465 33.23 25.73 -10.15
N PRO A 466 32.66 26.36 -9.11
CA PRO A 466 32.25 27.76 -9.16
C PRO A 466 33.40 28.68 -9.64
N VAL A 467 33.05 29.79 -10.30
CA VAL A 467 34.05 30.66 -10.95
C VAL A 467 35.08 31.22 -9.97
N ASP A 468 34.65 31.54 -8.74
CA ASP A 468 35.51 32.03 -7.65
C ASP A 468 36.46 30.94 -7.11
N GLU A 469 36.11 29.68 -7.19
CA GLU A 469 36.96 28.55 -6.80
C GLU A 469 37.91 28.10 -7.92
N ARG A 470 37.56 28.31 -9.19
CA ARG A 470 38.41 27.97 -10.34
C ARG A 470 39.76 28.71 -10.29
N ASN A 471 39.74 29.96 -9.91
CA ASN A 471 40.94 30.76 -9.80
C ASN A 471 41.83 30.34 -8.61
N LYS A 472 41.25 29.81 -7.53
CA LYS A 472 42.00 29.27 -6.38
C LYS A 472 42.66 27.93 -6.72
N LEU A 473 42.02 27.08 -7.51
CA LEU A 473 42.54 25.78 -7.96
C LEU A 473 43.77 25.94 -8.89
N VAL A 474 43.80 26.98 -9.70
CA VAL A 474 44.92 27.28 -10.60
C VAL A 474 46.13 27.82 -9.84
N ALA A 475 45.94 28.51 -8.70
CA ALA A 475 47.01 29.10 -7.90
C ALA A 475 47.67 28.12 -6.92
N ASP A 476 47.05 26.98 -6.60
CA ASP A 476 47.63 26.00 -5.68
C ASP A 476 48.46 24.95 -6.43
N ARG A 477 49.79 25.15 -6.44
CA ARG A 477 50.75 24.21 -7.05
C ARG A 477 50.83 22.83 -6.40
N ARG A 478 50.05 22.55 -5.36
CA ARG A 478 50.07 21.28 -4.61
C ARG A 478 49.13 20.22 -5.12
N GLY A 479 48.66 20.40 -6.34
CA GLY A 479 47.83 19.36 -6.96
C GLY A 479 46.42 19.27 -6.35
N TYR A 480 45.56 18.67 -7.08
CA TYR A 480 44.15 18.37 -6.70
C TYR A 480 44.03 17.93 -5.25
N LYS A 481 43.22 18.63 -4.48
CA LYS A 481 42.48 17.98 -3.42
C LYS A 481 41.24 17.33 -4.06
N PRO A 482 41.18 16.00 -4.12
CA PRO A 482 39.91 15.38 -4.48
C PRO A 482 38.88 15.79 -3.43
N ILE A 483 37.73 16.27 -3.88
CA ILE A 483 36.56 16.52 -3.05
C ILE A 483 36.01 15.18 -2.63
#